data_7653c342dc5ab828bf9b97e8e761c9c0
#
_entry.id   7653c342dc5ab828bf9b97e8e761c9c0
#
_cell.length_a   1.000
_cell.length_b   1.000
_cell.length_c   1.000
_cell.angle_alpha   90.00
_cell.angle_beta   90.00
_cell.angle_gamma   90.00
#
_symmetry.space_group_name_H-M   'P 1'
#
loop_
_entity.id
_entity.type
_entity.pdbx_description
1 polymer ?
#
loop_
_entity_poly.entity_id
_entity_poly.type
_entity_poly.pdbx_seq_one_letter_code
_entity_poly.pdbx_strand_id
1 'polypeptide(L)'
;MKLIISLNRKERLYDYVSMGIDCFILGGQYSFYAPSYFSLDDISQMVKQYPQCSFYVAVNALYDEHEIEAVEAYIDALSKMAIHGILFQDFGVLQIVKNKGYHFDMMYAPETLNTNAMTLNVLKQQGVTSAQLARVIPLEEQLSIHQQVHMPLMLQVHGVEYIAASKRALLTNYQEASGLVFDHKSQKRLTIQPRNSDYVFHIYENERGTHIFSKTRLYMLDLLNQIQSFEYLYIETLMMSDEEAIEVASLYSDALKSFEKQTYDRDVKAYMQLLYQLKTPIDRGFLFDQTVYKLEDVRKMDHEKNQSNY
;
A
#
# COMPACT_ATOMS: atom_id res chain seq x y z
N MET A 1 2.70 12.26 -12.88
CA MET A 1 2.71 10.96 -12.17
C MET A 1 4.10 10.69 -11.62
N LYS A 2 4.20 10.25 -10.38
CA LYS A 2 5.45 9.90 -9.71
C LYS A 2 5.32 8.49 -9.11
N LEU A 3 6.26 7.59 -9.41
CA LEU A 3 6.28 6.29 -8.74
C LEU A 3 6.72 6.44 -7.30
N ILE A 4 6.02 5.79 -6.38
CA ILE A 4 6.41 5.64 -5.00
C ILE A 4 6.43 4.15 -4.66
N ILE A 5 7.50 3.67 -4.03
CA ILE A 5 7.73 2.25 -3.78
C ILE A 5 7.93 2.02 -2.29
N SER A 6 7.25 0.99 -1.72
CA SER A 6 7.64 0.48 -0.41
C SER A 6 9.00 -0.22 -0.53
N LEU A 7 10.04 0.32 0.11
CA LEU A 7 11.39 -0.20 -0.03
C LEU A 7 11.51 -1.55 0.70
N ASN A 8 11.86 -2.60 -0.07
CA ASN A 8 12.04 -3.94 0.46
C ASN A 8 13.46 -4.20 0.99
N ARG A 9 14.47 -3.47 0.46
CA ARG A 9 15.87 -3.67 0.80
C ARG A 9 16.71 -2.43 0.54
N LYS A 10 17.47 -1.96 1.53
CA LYS A 10 18.32 -0.76 1.39
C LYS A 10 19.43 -0.94 0.35
N GLU A 11 19.95 -2.17 0.21
CA GLU A 11 21.00 -2.50 -0.76
C GLU A 11 20.52 -2.39 -2.21
N ARG A 12 19.20 -2.46 -2.44
CA ARG A 12 18.57 -2.34 -3.76
C ARG A 12 18.16 -0.90 -4.10
N LEU A 13 18.35 0.05 -3.19
CA LEU A 13 17.95 1.45 -3.41
C LEU A 13 18.63 2.06 -4.64
N TYR A 14 19.91 1.73 -4.88
CA TYR A 14 20.63 2.16 -6.08
C TYR A 14 19.95 1.69 -7.37
N ASP A 15 19.44 0.45 -7.40
CA ASP A 15 18.79 -0.09 -8.60
C ASP A 15 17.54 0.72 -8.94
N TYR A 16 16.69 1.03 -7.95
CA TYR A 16 15.50 1.86 -8.15
C TYR A 16 15.85 3.28 -8.61
N VAL A 17 16.83 3.91 -7.96
CA VAL A 17 17.29 5.27 -8.33
C VAL A 17 17.85 5.31 -9.74
N SER A 18 18.59 4.29 -10.17
CA SER A 18 19.14 4.18 -11.52
C SER A 18 18.06 4.09 -12.61
N MET A 19 16.86 3.60 -12.26
CA MET A 19 15.69 3.55 -13.14
C MET A 19 14.95 4.91 -13.20
N GLY A 20 15.34 5.88 -12.38
CA GLY A 20 14.68 7.18 -12.25
C GLY A 20 13.59 7.24 -11.20
N ILE A 21 13.52 6.25 -10.30
CA ILE A 21 12.58 6.25 -9.17
C ILE A 21 13.23 6.94 -7.99
N ASP A 22 12.59 7.98 -7.48
CA ASP A 22 13.13 8.86 -6.46
C ASP A 22 12.21 9.05 -5.24
N CYS A 23 11.15 8.25 -5.12
CA CYS A 23 10.20 8.36 -4.02
C CYS A 23 9.96 6.99 -3.36
N PHE A 24 10.16 6.93 -2.03
CA PHE A 24 10.15 5.67 -1.29
C PHE A 24 9.35 5.78 0.00
N ILE A 25 8.64 4.69 0.35
CA ILE A 25 8.08 4.48 1.67
C ILE A 25 9.00 3.52 2.42
N LEU A 26 9.50 3.95 3.56
CA LEU A 26 10.36 3.17 4.44
C LEU A 26 9.54 2.62 5.61
N GLY A 27 9.58 1.30 5.82
CA GLY A 27 9.07 0.70 7.03
C GLY A 27 9.93 1.11 8.23
N GLY A 28 9.31 1.63 9.27
CA GLY A 28 9.96 1.99 10.54
C GLY A 28 9.44 1.15 11.70
N GLN A 29 9.98 1.39 12.89
CA GLN A 29 9.58 0.71 14.12
C GLN A 29 8.07 0.79 14.41
N TYR A 30 7.41 1.85 13.95
CA TYR A 30 6.00 2.11 14.18
C TYR A 30 5.13 1.92 12.93
N SER A 31 5.62 1.14 11.97
CA SER A 31 4.83 0.73 10.82
C SER A 31 3.81 -0.35 11.20
N PHE A 32 2.62 -0.28 10.61
CA PHE A 32 1.59 -1.30 10.77
C PHE A 32 2.04 -2.63 10.17
N TYR A 33 2.52 -2.58 8.94
CA TYR A 33 3.26 -3.63 8.26
C TYR A 33 4.28 -2.98 7.29
N ALA A 34 5.25 -3.74 6.84
CA ALA A 34 6.20 -3.28 5.84
C ALA A 34 6.90 -4.48 5.17
N PRO A 35 7.40 -4.34 3.93
CA PRO A 35 8.26 -5.34 3.32
C PRO A 35 9.57 -5.53 4.09
N SER A 36 10.10 -4.43 4.65
CA SER A 36 11.27 -4.42 5.55
C SER A 36 11.15 -3.29 6.57
N TYR A 37 11.79 -3.49 7.73
CA TYR A 37 11.85 -2.49 8.80
C TYR A 37 13.27 -1.95 8.90
N PHE A 38 13.40 -0.63 8.87
CA PHE A 38 14.67 0.09 8.93
C PHE A 38 14.83 0.79 10.28
N SER A 39 16.04 0.71 10.85
CA SER A 39 16.39 1.49 12.03
C SER A 39 16.50 2.98 11.71
N LEU A 40 16.47 3.83 12.75
CA LEU A 40 16.72 5.27 12.57
C LEU A 40 18.08 5.53 11.92
N ASP A 41 19.10 4.72 12.22
CA ASP A 41 20.42 4.82 11.61
C ASP A 41 20.39 4.46 10.11
N ASP A 42 19.67 3.40 9.72
CA ASP A 42 19.48 3.04 8.33
C ASP A 42 18.79 4.16 7.56
N ILE A 43 17.70 4.71 8.13
CA ILE A 43 16.94 5.83 7.52
C ILE A 43 17.89 7.03 7.36
N SER A 44 18.63 7.40 8.42
CA SER A 44 19.57 8.52 8.36
C SER A 44 20.66 8.34 7.30
N GLN A 45 21.17 7.11 7.14
CA GLN A 45 22.18 6.78 6.11
C GLN A 45 21.59 6.92 4.71
N MET A 46 20.39 6.34 4.46
CA MET A 46 19.74 6.42 3.14
C MET A 46 19.45 7.86 2.72
N VAL A 47 18.90 8.67 3.64
CA VAL A 47 18.59 10.09 3.37
C VAL A 47 19.85 10.89 3.05
N LYS A 48 20.97 10.64 3.75
CA LYS A 48 22.25 11.31 3.48
C LYS A 48 22.87 10.86 2.16
N GLN A 49 22.78 9.58 1.85
CA GLN A 49 23.38 9.00 0.64
C GLN A 49 22.60 9.37 -0.62
N TYR A 50 21.28 9.57 -0.52
CA TYR A 50 20.40 9.85 -1.65
C TYR A 50 19.58 11.14 -1.40
N PRO A 51 20.22 12.31 -1.26
CA PRO A 51 19.53 13.56 -0.91
C PRO A 51 18.55 14.04 -2.00
N GLN A 52 18.64 13.50 -3.23
CA GLN A 52 17.71 13.76 -4.32
C GLN A 52 16.40 12.98 -4.21
N CYS A 53 16.34 11.97 -3.33
CA CYS A 53 15.15 11.14 -3.16
C CYS A 53 14.21 11.68 -2.09
N SER A 54 12.93 11.45 -2.28
CA SER A 54 11.88 11.71 -1.29
C SER A 54 11.62 10.45 -0.46
N PHE A 55 11.89 10.51 0.84
CA PHE A 55 11.65 9.41 1.76
C PHE A 55 10.49 9.72 2.68
N TYR A 56 9.45 8.90 2.63
CA TYR A 56 8.37 8.86 3.60
C TYR A 56 8.63 7.73 4.60
N VAL A 57 8.51 7.99 5.88
CA VAL A 57 8.63 6.95 6.91
C VAL A 57 7.24 6.56 7.37
N ALA A 58 6.95 5.27 7.36
CA ALA A 58 5.68 4.75 7.83
C ALA A 58 5.63 4.75 9.37
N VAL A 59 4.74 5.58 9.92
CA VAL A 59 4.33 5.66 11.32
C VAL A 59 2.81 5.43 11.34
N ASN A 60 2.39 4.33 10.73
CA ASN A 60 1.00 4.07 10.37
C ASN A 60 0.38 2.88 11.13
N ALA A 61 0.92 2.51 12.30
CA ALA A 61 0.21 1.61 13.19
C ALA A 61 -0.93 2.34 13.94
N LEU A 62 -1.77 1.59 14.63
CA LEU A 62 -2.75 2.09 15.60
C LEU A 62 -2.16 1.92 16.98
N TYR A 63 -2.08 2.99 17.77
CA TYR A 63 -1.38 3.04 19.04
C TYR A 63 -2.34 2.98 20.23
N ASP A 64 -1.89 2.33 21.28
CA ASP A 64 -2.53 2.40 22.59
C ASP A 64 -1.96 3.59 23.37
N GLU A 65 -2.69 4.10 24.37
CA GLU A 65 -2.31 5.29 25.14
C GLU A 65 -0.88 5.20 25.71
N HIS A 66 -0.46 4.01 26.16
CA HIS A 66 0.87 3.81 26.72
C HIS A 66 2.02 3.85 25.70
N GLU A 67 1.71 3.79 24.39
CA GLU A 67 2.70 3.86 23.31
C GLU A 67 2.96 5.31 22.85
N ILE A 68 2.06 6.25 23.13
CA ILE A 68 2.07 7.61 22.55
C ILE A 68 3.37 8.35 22.85
N GLU A 69 3.88 8.26 24.08
CA GLU A 69 5.17 8.90 24.44
C GLU A 69 6.34 8.36 23.61
N ALA A 70 6.39 7.06 23.39
CA ALA A 70 7.42 6.43 22.59
C ALA A 70 7.29 6.76 21.08
N VAL A 71 6.06 6.87 20.57
CA VAL A 71 5.77 7.33 19.20
C VAL A 71 6.21 8.79 19.03
N GLU A 72 5.93 9.65 20.00
CA GLU A 72 6.37 11.05 20.01
C GLU A 72 7.90 11.15 19.96
N ALA A 73 8.60 10.40 20.81
CA ALA A 73 10.07 10.35 20.82
C ALA A 73 10.65 9.86 19.46
N TYR A 74 9.98 8.91 18.81
CA TYR A 74 10.38 8.45 17.48
C TYR A 74 10.18 9.55 16.42
N ILE A 75 9.07 10.25 16.43
CA ILE A 75 8.79 11.38 15.54
C ILE A 75 9.79 12.52 15.77
N ASP A 76 10.16 12.79 17.03
CA ASP A 76 11.23 13.75 17.40
C ASP A 76 12.59 13.36 16.80
N ALA A 77 12.89 12.07 16.74
CA ALA A 77 14.12 11.59 16.09
C ALA A 77 14.05 11.78 14.57
N LEU A 78 12.91 11.46 13.95
CA LEU A 78 12.69 11.66 12.51
C LEU A 78 12.75 13.14 12.11
N SER A 79 12.29 14.07 12.98
CA SER A 79 12.31 15.52 12.68
C SER A 79 13.72 16.10 12.54
N LYS A 80 14.74 15.39 13.01
CA LYS A 80 16.15 15.76 12.90
C LYS A 80 16.81 15.23 11.61
N MET A 81 16.05 14.49 10.81
CA MET A 81 16.51 13.91 9.55
C MET A 81 15.85 14.64 8.37
N ALA A 82 16.52 14.67 7.21
CA ALA A 82 15.97 15.27 6.01
C ALA A 82 15.00 14.27 5.28
N ILE A 83 14.09 13.63 6.02
CA ILE A 83 13.00 12.87 5.42
C ILE A 83 11.98 13.82 4.81
N HIS A 84 11.27 13.37 3.79
CA HIS A 84 10.26 14.16 3.10
C HIS A 84 8.96 14.23 3.90
N GLY A 85 8.52 13.09 4.44
CA GLY A 85 7.26 13.06 5.15
C GLY A 85 7.02 11.80 5.97
N ILE A 86 5.85 11.74 6.56
CA ILE A 86 5.36 10.62 7.35
C ILE A 86 4.09 10.05 6.70
N LEU A 87 4.08 8.73 6.50
CA LEU A 87 2.88 7.97 6.18
C LEU A 87 2.20 7.59 7.49
N PHE A 88 0.93 7.94 7.69
CA PHE A 88 0.23 7.71 8.95
C PHE A 88 -1.24 7.30 8.76
N GLN A 89 -1.85 6.68 9.79
CA GLN A 89 -3.29 6.45 9.89
C GLN A 89 -3.89 6.90 11.23
N ASP A 90 -3.13 6.82 12.31
CA ASP A 90 -3.57 7.28 13.63
C ASP A 90 -3.47 8.81 13.73
N PHE A 91 -4.58 9.48 14.05
CA PHE A 91 -4.60 10.95 14.18
C PHE A 91 -3.75 11.48 15.32
N GLY A 92 -3.39 10.63 16.31
CA GLY A 92 -2.40 10.97 17.33
C GLY A 92 -1.07 11.40 16.73
N VAL A 93 -0.63 10.75 15.65
CA VAL A 93 0.59 11.11 14.90
C VAL A 93 0.47 12.53 14.30
N LEU A 94 -0.65 12.83 13.64
CA LEU A 94 -0.90 14.17 13.10
C LEU A 94 -0.90 15.23 14.20
N GLN A 95 -1.53 14.92 15.34
CA GLN A 95 -1.60 15.84 16.48
C GLN A 95 -0.23 16.08 17.10
N ILE A 96 0.62 15.06 17.25
CA ILE A 96 2.00 15.19 17.72
C ILE A 96 2.78 16.14 16.80
N VAL A 97 2.77 15.91 15.49
CA VAL A 97 3.47 16.73 14.50
C VAL A 97 3.02 18.19 14.59
N LYS A 98 1.70 18.45 14.71
CA LYS A 98 1.15 19.80 14.85
C LYS A 98 1.56 20.48 16.15
N ASN A 99 1.47 19.78 17.27
CA ASN A 99 1.82 20.32 18.59
C ASN A 99 3.30 20.70 18.69
N LYS A 100 4.17 19.92 18.06
CA LYS A 100 5.62 20.17 18.03
C LYS A 100 6.03 21.18 16.96
N GLY A 101 5.14 21.54 16.03
CA GLY A 101 5.45 22.44 14.92
C GLY A 101 6.44 21.85 13.91
N TYR A 102 6.45 20.52 13.75
CA TYR A 102 7.30 19.87 12.75
C TYR A 102 6.75 20.04 11.33
N HIS A 103 7.66 20.12 10.38
CA HIS A 103 7.33 20.30 8.96
C HIS A 103 7.60 19.02 8.19
N PHE A 104 6.61 18.15 8.14
CA PHE A 104 6.60 16.94 7.31
C PHE A 104 5.45 17.01 6.31
N ASP A 105 5.63 16.42 5.15
CA ASP A 105 4.48 16.01 4.36
C ASP A 105 3.75 14.88 5.09
N MET A 106 2.46 15.12 5.38
CA MET A 106 1.63 14.18 6.14
C MET A 106 0.73 13.41 5.19
N MET A 107 1.15 12.18 4.84
CA MET A 107 0.42 11.30 3.95
C MET A 107 -0.53 10.38 4.74
N TYR A 108 -1.83 10.60 4.61
CA TYR A 108 -2.83 9.80 5.30
C TYR A 108 -3.14 8.51 4.54
N ALA A 109 -2.81 7.36 5.12
CA ALA A 109 -2.94 6.04 4.52
C ALA A 109 -3.60 5.02 5.47
N PRO A 110 -4.92 5.11 5.67
CA PRO A 110 -5.65 4.28 6.64
C PRO A 110 -6.12 2.94 6.05
N GLU A 111 -5.50 2.42 5.02
CA GLU A 111 -5.80 1.16 4.36
C GLU A 111 -7.23 1.07 3.76
N THR A 112 -8.29 1.27 4.54
CA THR A 112 -9.68 1.01 4.12
C THR A 112 -10.64 2.19 4.24
N LEU A 113 -10.22 3.38 4.73
CA LEU A 113 -11.17 4.44 5.12
C LEU A 113 -11.31 5.58 4.11
N ASN A 114 -10.41 5.76 3.17
CA ASN A 114 -10.45 6.89 2.22
C ASN A 114 -11.32 6.59 1.00
N THR A 115 -12.62 6.64 1.19
CA THR A 115 -13.63 6.25 0.19
C THR A 115 -14.48 7.40 -0.34
N ASN A 116 -14.22 8.65 0.06
CA ASN A 116 -14.97 9.80 -0.44
C ASN A 116 -14.20 11.12 -0.36
N ALA A 117 -14.50 12.02 -1.28
CA ALA A 117 -13.82 13.31 -1.40
C ALA A 117 -14.12 14.27 -0.24
N MET A 118 -15.30 14.22 0.37
CA MET A 118 -15.66 15.14 1.46
C MET A 118 -14.77 14.92 2.68
N THR A 119 -14.55 13.65 3.07
CA THR A 119 -13.63 13.30 4.16
C THR A 119 -12.22 13.80 3.86
N LEU A 120 -11.72 13.55 2.65
CA LEU A 120 -10.37 13.95 2.26
C LEU A 120 -10.17 15.46 2.26
N ASN A 121 -11.18 16.24 1.81
CA ASN A 121 -11.13 17.70 1.83
C ASN A 121 -11.16 18.26 3.26
N VAL A 122 -11.87 17.62 4.20
CA VAL A 122 -11.81 17.98 5.63
C VAL A 122 -10.40 17.67 6.19
N LEU A 123 -9.83 16.52 5.88
CA LEU A 123 -8.48 16.15 6.33
C LEU A 123 -7.40 17.11 5.82
N LYS A 124 -7.53 17.60 4.58
CA LYS A 124 -6.66 18.65 4.07
C LYS A 124 -6.67 19.90 4.95
N GLN A 125 -7.86 20.34 5.41
CA GLN A 125 -7.97 21.49 6.31
C GLN A 125 -7.32 21.22 7.68
N GLN A 126 -7.19 19.95 8.06
CA GLN A 126 -6.51 19.55 9.29
C GLN A 126 -4.99 19.38 9.13
N GLY A 127 -4.41 19.68 7.97
CA GLY A 127 -2.96 19.63 7.74
C GLY A 127 -2.45 18.34 7.08
N VAL A 128 -3.36 17.48 6.60
CA VAL A 128 -2.98 16.36 5.74
C VAL A 128 -2.57 16.92 4.38
N THR A 129 -1.41 16.52 3.87
CA THR A 129 -0.84 17.05 2.61
C THR A 129 -1.13 16.14 1.42
N SER A 130 -1.27 14.85 1.63
CA SER A 130 -1.62 13.85 0.61
C SER A 130 -2.34 12.65 1.25
N ALA A 131 -3.04 11.85 0.45
CA ALA A 131 -3.73 10.68 0.98
C ALA A 131 -3.69 9.50 0.00
N GLN A 132 -3.68 8.29 0.55
CA GLN A 132 -3.90 7.06 -0.20
C GLN A 132 -5.40 6.76 -0.27
N LEU A 133 -5.90 6.45 -1.47
CA LEU A 133 -7.27 5.95 -1.62
C LEU A 133 -7.40 4.51 -1.12
N ALA A 134 -8.57 4.17 -0.61
CA ALA A 134 -8.90 2.80 -0.25
C ALA A 134 -8.85 1.91 -1.49
N ARG A 135 -8.27 0.72 -1.35
CA ARG A 135 -8.07 -0.23 -2.46
C ARG A 135 -9.35 -0.95 -2.86
N VAL A 136 -10.33 -0.97 -1.96
CA VAL A 136 -11.59 -1.71 -2.12
C VAL A 136 -12.65 -0.98 -2.95
N ILE A 137 -12.37 0.22 -3.44
CA ILE A 137 -13.31 0.99 -4.27
C ILE A 137 -12.99 0.84 -5.75
N PRO A 138 -14.03 0.76 -6.63
CA PRO A 138 -13.84 0.63 -8.07
C PRO A 138 -13.04 1.79 -8.68
N LEU A 139 -12.40 1.55 -9.79
CA LEU A 139 -11.60 2.56 -10.50
C LEU A 139 -12.42 3.80 -10.86
N GLU A 140 -13.67 3.63 -11.29
CA GLU A 140 -14.57 4.73 -11.63
C GLU A 140 -14.82 5.67 -10.42
N GLU A 141 -15.02 5.08 -9.24
CA GLU A 141 -15.17 5.86 -8.00
C GLU A 141 -13.86 6.55 -7.61
N GLN A 142 -12.71 5.88 -7.76
CA GLN A 142 -11.39 6.47 -7.50
C GLN A 142 -11.16 7.70 -8.39
N LEU A 143 -11.49 7.61 -9.67
CA LEU A 143 -11.40 8.73 -10.62
C LEU A 143 -12.37 9.88 -10.24
N SER A 144 -13.60 9.55 -9.84
CA SER A 144 -14.59 10.52 -9.37
C SER A 144 -14.12 11.25 -8.10
N ILE A 145 -13.54 10.54 -7.15
CA ILE A 145 -12.96 11.14 -5.94
C ILE A 145 -11.81 12.08 -6.30
N HIS A 146 -10.89 11.63 -7.17
CA HIS A 146 -9.74 12.43 -7.58
C HIS A 146 -10.16 13.79 -8.17
N GLN A 147 -11.23 13.83 -8.96
CA GLN A 147 -11.74 15.09 -9.55
C GLN A 147 -12.28 16.10 -8.51
N GLN A 148 -12.64 15.64 -7.31
CA GLN A 148 -13.27 16.43 -6.27
C GLN A 148 -12.34 16.76 -5.09
N VAL A 149 -11.19 16.10 -5.01
CA VAL A 149 -10.22 16.29 -3.93
C VAL A 149 -9.21 17.36 -4.32
N HIS A 150 -8.82 18.19 -3.36
CA HIS A 150 -7.92 19.33 -3.57
C HIS A 150 -6.52 19.11 -2.98
N MET A 151 -6.07 17.86 -2.90
CA MET A 151 -4.72 17.49 -2.47
C MET A 151 -4.21 16.31 -3.30
N PRO A 152 -2.89 16.09 -3.38
CA PRO A 152 -2.29 14.93 -4.03
C PRO A 152 -2.85 13.62 -3.51
N LEU A 153 -3.17 12.69 -4.41
CA LEU A 153 -3.64 11.35 -4.08
C LEU A 153 -2.64 10.29 -4.51
N MET A 154 -2.49 9.28 -3.66
CA MET A 154 -1.73 8.07 -3.93
C MET A 154 -2.69 6.93 -4.28
N LEU A 155 -2.43 6.30 -5.41
CA LEU A 155 -3.16 5.15 -5.91
C LEU A 155 -2.24 3.93 -5.94
N GLN A 156 -2.61 2.82 -5.32
CA GLN A 156 -1.87 1.58 -5.48
C GLN A 156 -2.09 1.03 -6.89
N VAL A 157 -1.00 0.81 -7.62
CA VAL A 157 -1.04 0.31 -8.99
C VAL A 157 -0.46 -1.09 -9.15
N HIS A 158 0.29 -1.57 -8.15
CA HIS A 158 0.81 -2.94 -8.15
C HIS A 158 1.06 -3.46 -6.72
N GLY A 159 0.94 -4.79 -6.55
CA GLY A 159 1.27 -5.49 -5.31
C GLY A 159 0.06 -6.09 -4.59
N VAL A 160 0.31 -6.76 -3.47
CA VAL A 160 -0.77 -7.34 -2.66
C VAL A 160 -1.65 -6.24 -2.07
N GLU A 161 -2.96 -6.49 -2.04
CA GLU A 161 -3.92 -5.58 -1.45
C GLU A 161 -4.17 -5.95 0.00
N TYR A 162 -4.20 -4.94 0.86
CA TYR A 162 -4.60 -5.10 2.24
C TYR A 162 -6.11 -5.37 2.32
N ILE A 163 -6.49 -6.46 3.02
CA ILE A 163 -7.90 -6.88 3.16
C ILE A 163 -8.41 -6.58 4.58
N ALA A 164 -7.68 -7.01 5.61
CA ALA A 164 -8.10 -6.85 7.00
C ALA A 164 -6.93 -7.00 7.97
N ALA A 165 -7.10 -6.49 9.19
CA ALA A 165 -6.24 -6.84 10.32
C ALA A 165 -7.03 -6.96 11.62
N SER A 166 -6.35 -7.56 12.60
CA SER A 166 -6.76 -7.58 14.00
C SER A 166 -5.55 -7.23 14.86
N LYS A 167 -5.71 -6.34 15.85
CA LYS A 167 -4.67 -6.12 16.88
C LYS A 167 -4.41 -7.37 17.75
N ARG A 168 -5.24 -8.41 17.63
CA ARG A 168 -5.04 -9.67 18.34
C ARG A 168 -4.07 -10.57 17.61
N ALA A 169 -3.26 -11.30 18.38
CA ALA A 169 -2.36 -12.35 17.87
C ALA A 169 -3.16 -13.63 17.54
N LEU A 170 -3.95 -13.59 16.45
CA LEU A 170 -4.90 -14.67 16.12
C LEU A 170 -4.21 -15.97 15.76
N LEU A 171 -3.04 -15.90 15.08
CA LEU A 171 -2.29 -17.11 14.69
C LEU A 171 -1.61 -17.74 15.91
N THR A 172 -1.04 -16.93 16.82
CA THR A 172 -0.51 -17.41 18.10
C THR A 172 -1.62 -18.08 18.91
N ASN A 173 -2.75 -17.41 19.08
CA ASN A 173 -3.89 -17.96 19.84
C ASN A 173 -4.45 -19.25 19.21
N TYR A 174 -4.49 -19.32 17.88
CA TYR A 174 -4.92 -20.53 17.17
C TYR A 174 -3.94 -21.69 17.38
N GLN A 175 -2.64 -21.43 17.35
CA GLN A 175 -1.60 -22.42 17.61
C GLN A 175 -1.74 -22.98 19.04
N GLU A 176 -1.91 -22.12 20.03
CA GLU A 176 -2.11 -22.52 21.43
C GLU A 176 -3.38 -23.35 21.63
N ALA A 177 -4.49 -22.92 21.03
CA ALA A 177 -5.77 -23.60 21.17
C ALA A 177 -5.85 -24.95 20.43
N SER A 178 -5.19 -25.07 19.28
CA SER A 178 -5.22 -26.26 18.43
C SER A 178 -4.13 -27.28 18.74
N GLY A 179 -3.06 -26.88 19.43
CA GLY A 179 -1.84 -27.68 19.62
C GLY A 179 -1.01 -27.88 18.35
N LEU A 180 -1.35 -27.22 17.25
CA LEU A 180 -0.57 -27.25 16.00
C LEU A 180 0.69 -26.41 16.16
N VAL A 181 1.80 -26.86 15.56
CA VAL A 181 3.06 -26.13 15.54
C VAL A 181 3.37 -25.68 14.11
N PHE A 182 3.41 -24.36 13.89
CA PHE A 182 3.80 -23.76 12.61
C PHE A 182 4.46 -22.41 12.87
N ASP A 183 5.34 -22.01 11.96
CA ASP A 183 5.99 -20.71 12.04
C ASP A 183 5.06 -19.63 11.47
N HIS A 184 4.39 -18.88 12.32
CA HIS A 184 3.45 -17.83 11.95
C HIS A 184 4.07 -16.42 12.00
N LYS A 185 5.26 -16.26 12.59
CA LYS A 185 5.91 -14.95 12.75
C LYS A 185 6.81 -14.59 11.57
N SER A 186 7.53 -15.55 11.00
CA SER A 186 8.39 -15.34 9.85
C SER A 186 7.74 -15.71 8.51
N GLN A 187 6.59 -16.37 8.53
CA GLN A 187 5.94 -16.91 7.35
C GLN A 187 4.94 -15.95 6.70
N LYS A 188 5.41 -15.09 5.83
CA LYS A 188 4.54 -14.32 4.91
C LYS A 188 3.84 -15.20 3.84
N ARG A 189 3.93 -16.54 3.93
CA ARG A 189 3.39 -17.51 2.96
C ARG A 189 2.21 -18.33 3.50
N LEU A 190 1.82 -18.13 4.75
CA LEU A 190 0.61 -18.75 5.28
C LEU A 190 -0.60 -18.20 4.54
N THR A 191 -1.57 -19.09 4.34
CA THR A 191 -2.83 -18.73 3.69
C THR A 191 -4.02 -19.12 4.54
N ILE A 192 -5.10 -18.35 4.42
CA ILE A 192 -6.40 -18.63 4.99
C ILE A 192 -7.43 -18.68 3.87
N GLN A 193 -8.35 -19.64 3.95
CA GLN A 193 -9.47 -19.78 3.02
C GLN A 193 -10.78 -19.84 3.80
N PRO A 194 -11.75 -18.95 3.52
CA PRO A 194 -13.09 -19.06 4.11
C PRO A 194 -13.75 -20.38 3.70
N ARG A 195 -14.53 -21.00 4.63
CA ARG A 195 -15.05 -22.37 4.47
C ARG A 195 -15.87 -22.59 3.20
N ASN A 196 -16.57 -21.56 2.73
CA ASN A 196 -17.50 -21.65 1.59
C ASN A 196 -17.07 -20.70 0.46
N SER A 197 -15.78 -20.49 0.26
CA SER A 197 -15.25 -19.57 -0.73
C SER A 197 -14.02 -20.17 -1.40
N ASP A 198 -13.86 -19.92 -2.69
CA ASP A 198 -12.65 -20.23 -3.43
C ASP A 198 -11.55 -19.19 -3.25
N TYR A 199 -11.85 -18.07 -2.59
CA TYR A 199 -10.89 -17.03 -2.29
C TYR A 199 -9.89 -17.48 -1.25
N VAL A 200 -8.62 -17.32 -1.56
CA VAL A 200 -7.49 -17.58 -0.67
C VAL A 200 -6.79 -16.29 -0.37
N PHE A 201 -6.43 -16.06 0.87
CA PHE A 201 -5.76 -14.84 1.33
C PHE A 201 -4.42 -15.20 1.96
N HIS A 202 -3.43 -14.32 1.83
CA HIS A 202 -2.24 -14.39 2.67
C HIS A 202 -2.56 -13.89 4.07
N ILE A 203 -1.98 -14.56 5.06
CA ILE A 203 -2.11 -14.17 6.47
C ILE A 203 -0.75 -14.27 7.15
N TYR A 204 -0.40 -13.27 7.94
CA TYR A 204 0.74 -13.34 8.83
C TYR A 204 0.52 -12.50 10.08
N GLU A 205 1.35 -12.71 11.09
CA GLU A 205 1.30 -12.03 12.37
C GLU A 205 2.64 -11.33 12.66
N ASN A 206 2.56 -10.10 13.15
CA ASN A 206 3.69 -9.35 13.66
C ASN A 206 3.35 -8.74 15.03
N GLU A 207 4.18 -7.86 15.53
CA GLU A 207 3.97 -7.17 16.83
C GLU A 207 2.74 -6.24 16.83
N ARG A 208 2.20 -5.89 15.67
CA ARG A 208 1.02 -5.02 15.50
C ARG A 208 -0.28 -5.83 15.35
N GLY A 209 -0.18 -7.16 15.33
CA GLY A 209 -1.30 -8.08 15.22
C GLY A 209 -1.27 -8.98 13.99
N THR A 210 -2.43 -9.46 13.60
CA THR A 210 -2.61 -10.35 12.46
C THR A 210 -3.09 -9.58 11.26
N HIS A 211 -2.49 -9.79 10.10
CA HIS A 211 -2.74 -9.09 8.85
C HIS A 211 -3.16 -10.07 7.75
N ILE A 212 -4.15 -9.67 6.97
CA ILE A 212 -4.68 -10.45 5.84
C ILE A 212 -4.55 -9.62 4.57
N PHE A 213 -3.98 -10.25 3.53
CA PHE A 213 -3.76 -9.65 2.21
C PHE A 213 -4.33 -10.52 1.10
N SER A 214 -4.57 -9.93 -0.07
CA SER A 214 -4.91 -10.68 -1.28
C SER A 214 -3.82 -11.72 -1.59
N LYS A 215 -4.22 -12.85 -2.20
CA LYS A 215 -3.25 -13.85 -2.68
C LYS A 215 -2.59 -13.40 -3.98
N THR A 216 -3.36 -12.77 -4.83
CA THR A 216 -2.93 -12.21 -6.10
C THR A 216 -2.43 -10.79 -5.92
N ARG A 217 -1.61 -10.31 -6.83
CA ARG A 217 -1.17 -8.93 -6.86
C ARG A 217 -2.05 -8.12 -7.80
N LEU A 218 -2.55 -6.99 -7.32
CA LEU A 218 -3.14 -5.98 -8.18
C LEU A 218 -2.16 -5.58 -9.27
N TYR A 219 -2.65 -5.30 -10.48
CA TYR A 219 -1.88 -4.61 -11.51
C TYR A 219 -2.73 -3.63 -12.32
N MET A 220 -2.12 -2.49 -12.67
CA MET A 220 -2.74 -1.43 -13.44
C MET A 220 -1.83 -0.92 -14.58
N LEU A 221 -0.82 -1.71 -14.98
CA LEU A 221 0.20 -1.29 -15.94
C LEU A 221 -0.38 -0.87 -17.31
N ASP A 222 -1.48 -1.45 -17.73
CA ASP A 222 -2.21 -1.13 -18.96
C ASP A 222 -3.35 -0.10 -18.78
N LEU A 223 -3.53 0.39 -17.55
CA LEU A 223 -4.54 1.40 -17.21
C LEU A 223 -3.93 2.79 -16.93
N LEU A 224 -2.61 2.95 -17.11
CA LEU A 224 -1.91 4.19 -16.75
C LEU A 224 -2.46 5.42 -17.49
N ASN A 225 -2.96 5.26 -18.72
CA ASN A 225 -3.62 6.33 -19.47
C ASN A 225 -4.91 6.84 -18.80
N GLN A 226 -5.61 6.00 -18.03
CA GLN A 226 -6.83 6.38 -17.31
C GLN A 226 -6.54 7.08 -15.98
N ILE A 227 -5.38 6.79 -15.36
CA ILE A 227 -5.00 7.28 -14.05
C ILE A 227 -3.88 8.33 -14.08
N GLN A 228 -3.58 8.88 -15.25
CA GLN A 228 -2.49 9.86 -15.42
C GLN A 228 -2.66 11.15 -14.60
N SER A 229 -3.84 11.41 -14.08
CA SER A 229 -4.11 12.57 -13.22
C SER A 229 -3.63 12.38 -11.77
N PHE A 230 -3.42 11.14 -11.32
CA PHE A 230 -2.92 10.89 -9.96
C PHE A 230 -1.46 11.31 -9.82
N GLU A 231 -1.14 11.91 -8.68
CA GLU A 231 0.21 12.39 -8.39
C GLU A 231 1.17 11.25 -8.06
N TYR A 232 0.72 10.30 -7.23
CA TYR A 232 1.53 9.16 -6.78
C TYR A 232 0.93 7.83 -7.24
N LEU A 233 1.74 7.03 -7.90
CA LEU A 233 1.44 5.66 -8.28
C LEU A 233 2.26 4.72 -7.38
N TYR A 234 1.59 3.98 -6.51
CA TYR A 234 2.21 3.19 -5.47
C TYR A 234 2.40 1.73 -5.88
N ILE A 235 3.63 1.25 -5.74
CA ILE A 235 3.99 -0.16 -5.85
C ILE A 235 4.25 -0.71 -4.45
N GLU A 236 3.38 -1.61 -3.99
CA GLU A 236 3.57 -2.36 -2.75
C GLU A 236 4.44 -3.59 -3.01
N THR A 237 5.63 -3.63 -2.43
CA THR A 237 6.58 -4.73 -2.62
C THR A 237 6.47 -5.84 -1.57
N LEU A 238 5.53 -5.73 -0.63
CA LEU A 238 5.29 -6.77 0.38
C LEU A 238 5.07 -8.13 -0.30
N MET A 239 5.73 -9.16 0.19
CA MET A 239 5.68 -10.53 -0.36
C MET A 239 6.30 -10.71 -1.76
N MET A 240 6.99 -9.70 -2.30
CA MET A 240 7.81 -9.86 -3.50
C MET A 240 9.22 -10.34 -3.14
N SER A 241 9.87 -11.04 -4.06
CA SER A 241 11.34 -11.18 -4.01
C SER A 241 12.01 -9.88 -4.43
N ASP A 242 13.30 -9.73 -4.13
CA ASP A 242 14.05 -8.54 -4.53
C ASP A 242 14.07 -8.37 -6.05
N GLU A 243 14.24 -9.49 -6.78
CA GLU A 243 14.25 -9.52 -8.25
C GLU A 243 12.90 -9.13 -8.82
N GLU A 244 11.81 -9.71 -8.30
CA GLU A 244 10.46 -9.38 -8.73
C GLU A 244 10.14 -7.91 -8.52
N ALA A 245 10.48 -7.36 -7.36
CA ALA A 245 10.24 -5.95 -7.05
C ALA A 245 10.97 -5.01 -8.01
N ILE A 246 12.22 -5.33 -8.37
CA ILE A 246 13.03 -4.58 -9.33
C ILE A 246 12.44 -4.68 -10.75
N GLU A 247 12.05 -5.88 -11.19
CA GLU A 247 11.48 -6.09 -12.52
C GLU A 247 10.14 -5.35 -12.68
N VAL A 248 9.25 -5.44 -11.68
CA VAL A 248 8.00 -4.69 -11.65
C VAL A 248 8.26 -3.19 -11.69
N ALA A 249 9.16 -2.69 -10.84
CA ALA A 249 9.51 -1.27 -10.79
C ALA A 249 10.06 -0.78 -12.13
N SER A 250 10.91 -1.56 -12.80
CA SER A 250 11.43 -1.25 -14.13
C SER A 250 10.31 -1.12 -15.17
N LEU A 251 9.37 -2.08 -15.20
CA LEU A 251 8.25 -2.05 -16.13
C LEU A 251 7.38 -0.80 -15.97
N TYR A 252 7.05 -0.42 -14.72
CA TYR A 252 6.28 0.79 -14.47
C TYR A 252 7.08 2.06 -14.77
N SER A 253 8.38 2.10 -14.45
CA SER A 253 9.25 3.24 -14.80
C SER A 253 9.34 3.42 -16.32
N ASP A 254 9.54 2.35 -17.07
CA ASP A 254 9.64 2.41 -18.53
C ASP A 254 8.29 2.78 -19.17
N ALA A 255 7.18 2.28 -18.63
CA ALA A 255 5.85 2.68 -19.05
C ALA A 255 5.61 4.19 -18.81
N LEU A 256 6.04 4.75 -17.68
CA LEU A 256 5.94 6.20 -17.43
C LEU A 256 6.82 7.02 -18.39
N LYS A 257 8.05 6.58 -18.65
CA LYS A 257 8.93 7.22 -19.67
C LYS A 257 8.32 7.18 -21.07
N SER A 258 7.52 6.14 -21.38
CA SER A 258 6.85 6.07 -22.67
C SER A 258 5.69 7.06 -22.79
N PHE A 259 5.06 7.48 -21.68
CA PHE A 259 4.12 8.62 -21.68
C PHE A 259 4.81 9.92 -22.09
N GLU A 260 5.96 10.23 -21.51
CA GLU A 260 6.75 11.44 -21.86
C GLU A 260 7.11 11.45 -23.34
N LYS A 261 7.39 10.27 -23.91
CA LYS A 261 7.71 10.08 -25.34
C LYS A 261 6.49 9.94 -26.24
N GLN A 262 5.28 9.94 -25.68
CA GLN A 262 4.01 9.70 -26.39
C GLN A 262 3.97 8.35 -27.14
N THR A 263 4.60 7.31 -26.60
CA THR A 263 4.68 5.98 -27.20
C THR A 263 3.94 4.90 -26.39
N TYR A 264 3.37 5.25 -25.26
CA TYR A 264 2.77 4.31 -24.31
C TYR A 264 1.73 3.38 -24.96
N ASP A 265 0.78 3.90 -25.75
CA ASP A 265 -0.28 3.10 -26.36
C ASP A 265 0.26 2.05 -27.35
N ARG A 266 1.42 2.33 -27.97
CA ARG A 266 2.14 1.38 -28.81
C ARG A 266 2.87 0.33 -27.98
N ASP A 267 3.51 0.75 -26.89
CA ASP A 267 4.50 -0.04 -26.15
C ASP A 267 3.84 -0.88 -25.02
N VAL A 268 2.64 -0.50 -24.56
CA VAL A 268 1.95 -1.12 -23.41
C VAL A 268 1.76 -2.64 -23.56
N LYS A 269 1.50 -3.13 -24.77
CA LYS A 269 1.34 -4.58 -25.02
C LYS A 269 2.62 -5.35 -24.73
N ALA A 270 3.78 -4.77 -25.04
CA ALA A 270 5.08 -5.38 -24.74
C ALA A 270 5.34 -5.38 -23.23
N TYR A 271 5.04 -4.29 -22.51
CA TYR A 271 5.14 -4.24 -21.05
C TYR A 271 4.25 -5.29 -20.39
N MET A 272 3.01 -5.46 -20.84
CA MET A 272 2.11 -6.49 -20.34
C MET A 272 2.63 -7.91 -20.58
N GLN A 273 3.23 -8.19 -21.74
CA GLN A 273 3.86 -9.49 -22.02
C GLN A 273 5.00 -9.78 -21.03
N LEU A 274 5.85 -8.78 -20.75
CA LEU A 274 6.92 -8.91 -19.76
C LEU A 274 6.37 -9.13 -18.35
N LEU A 275 5.32 -8.39 -17.95
CA LEU A 275 4.68 -8.59 -16.66
C LEU A 275 4.14 -10.02 -16.49
N TYR A 276 3.49 -10.58 -17.49
CA TYR A 276 3.00 -11.96 -17.46
C TYR A 276 4.14 -13.01 -17.42
N GLN A 277 5.31 -12.69 -17.94
CA GLN A 277 6.48 -13.58 -17.88
C GLN A 277 7.03 -13.78 -16.46
N LEU A 278 6.73 -12.86 -15.52
CA LEU A 278 7.10 -13.01 -14.10
C LEU A 278 6.41 -14.23 -13.45
N LYS A 279 5.32 -14.75 -14.05
CA LYS A 279 4.55 -15.92 -13.59
C LYS A 279 4.00 -15.76 -12.16
N THR A 280 3.95 -14.53 -11.66
CA THR A 280 3.32 -14.21 -10.38
C THR A 280 1.81 -14.13 -10.60
N PRO A 281 1.00 -14.67 -9.70
CA PRO A 281 -0.45 -14.49 -9.78
C PRO A 281 -0.82 -13.01 -9.65
N ILE A 282 -1.41 -12.45 -10.70
CA ILE A 282 -1.88 -11.07 -10.77
C ILE A 282 -3.35 -11.02 -11.15
N ASP A 283 -4.08 -10.03 -10.65
CA ASP A 283 -5.47 -9.75 -11.04
C ASP A 283 -5.78 -8.25 -10.95
N ARG A 284 -7.06 -7.91 -11.06
CA ARG A 284 -7.55 -6.53 -11.01
C ARG A 284 -8.03 -6.11 -9.62
N GLY A 285 -7.92 -6.97 -8.62
CA GLY A 285 -8.47 -6.70 -7.30
C GLY A 285 -9.93 -6.25 -7.39
N PHE A 286 -10.26 -5.16 -6.74
CA PHE A 286 -11.61 -4.59 -6.71
C PHE A 286 -11.90 -3.56 -7.81
N LEU A 287 -10.97 -3.32 -8.75
CA LEU A 287 -11.07 -2.21 -9.71
C LEU A 287 -12.35 -2.19 -10.56
N PHE A 288 -12.91 -3.36 -10.86
CA PHE A 288 -14.09 -3.51 -11.71
C PHE A 288 -15.26 -4.19 -10.98
N ASP A 289 -15.13 -4.39 -9.67
CA ASP A 289 -16.18 -5.00 -8.86
C ASP A 289 -17.16 -3.94 -8.36
N GLN A 290 -18.43 -4.33 -8.22
CA GLN A 290 -19.41 -3.49 -7.52
C GLN A 290 -19.19 -3.61 -6.01
N THR A 291 -18.95 -2.50 -5.34
CA THR A 291 -18.73 -2.48 -3.88
C THR A 291 -20.03 -2.43 -3.06
N VAL A 292 -21.13 -2.06 -3.68
CA VAL A 292 -22.46 -2.00 -3.05
C VAL A 292 -23.42 -2.88 -3.83
N TYR A 293 -23.83 -3.98 -3.23
CA TYR A 293 -24.88 -4.84 -3.77
C TYR A 293 -26.24 -4.42 -3.18
N LYS A 294 -27.23 -4.14 -4.03
CA LYS A 294 -28.62 -4.07 -3.58
C LYS A 294 -29.11 -5.48 -3.27
N LEU A 295 -29.94 -5.63 -2.25
CA LEU A 295 -30.53 -6.95 -1.90
C LEU A 295 -31.23 -7.65 -3.09
N GLU A 296 -31.75 -6.86 -4.02
CA GLU A 296 -32.37 -7.35 -5.26
C GLU A 296 -31.35 -7.99 -6.20
N ASP A 297 -30.15 -7.44 -6.30
CA ASP A 297 -29.06 -7.94 -7.17
C ASP A 297 -28.49 -9.23 -6.59
N VAL A 298 -28.31 -9.31 -5.27
CA VAL A 298 -27.90 -10.56 -4.58
C VAL A 298 -28.90 -11.68 -4.82
N ARG A 299 -30.22 -11.41 -4.73
CA ARG A 299 -31.26 -12.38 -4.99
C ARG A 299 -31.27 -12.85 -6.45
N LYS A 300 -30.98 -11.99 -7.42
CA LYS A 300 -30.87 -12.38 -8.84
C LYS A 300 -29.66 -13.28 -9.05
N MET A 301 -28.50 -12.96 -8.49
CA MET A 301 -27.29 -13.79 -8.57
C MET A 301 -27.51 -15.20 -7.99
N ASP A 302 -28.22 -15.31 -6.85
CA ASP A 302 -28.55 -16.59 -6.26
C ASP A 302 -29.55 -17.41 -7.11
N HIS A 303 -30.49 -16.74 -7.79
CA HIS A 303 -31.39 -17.39 -8.73
C HIS A 303 -30.67 -17.90 -9.99
N GLU A 304 -29.75 -17.15 -10.54
CA GLU A 304 -28.96 -17.53 -11.71
C GLU A 304 -28.01 -18.71 -11.40
N LYS A 305 -27.35 -18.69 -10.25
CA LYS A 305 -26.49 -19.80 -9.79
C LYS A 305 -27.29 -21.09 -9.57
N ASN A 306 -28.52 -21.00 -9.07
CA ASN A 306 -29.38 -22.17 -8.89
C ASN A 306 -29.95 -22.71 -10.19
N GLN A 307 -30.07 -21.90 -11.25
CA GLN A 307 -30.51 -22.35 -12.57
C GLN A 307 -29.38 -22.97 -13.42
N SER A 308 -28.12 -22.64 -13.14
CA SER A 308 -26.96 -23.21 -13.84
C SER A 308 -26.50 -24.56 -13.27
N ASN A 309 -27.08 -25.02 -12.18
CA ASN A 309 -26.79 -26.31 -11.53
C ASN A 309 -27.87 -27.39 -11.80
N TYR A 310 -28.72 -27.19 -12.81
CA TYR A 310 -29.66 -28.19 -13.33
C TYR A 310 -29.37 -28.44 -14.85
#